data_d927c681111f599ab703c95081126b96
#
_entry.id   d927c681111f599ab703c95081126b96
#
_cell.length_a   1.000
_cell.length_b   1.000
_cell.length_c   1.000
_cell.angle_alpha   90.00
_cell.angle_beta   90.00
_cell.angle_gamma   90.00
#
_symmetry.space_group_name_H-M   'P 1'
#
loop_
_entity.id
_entity.type
_entity.pdbx_description
1 polymer ?
#
loop_
_entity_poly.entity_id
_entity_poly.type
_entity_poly.pdbx_seq_one_letter_code
_entity_poly.pdbx_strand_id
1 'polypeptide(L)'
;LSEAVNISKIIYIMLTQNQINVIRIGLQPTSEISEGHDLVAGPFHPAFRELVEDSIYSDLIYDVIMNSFNKEIIYDRALVKINPKDISKLYANGKIYFNELKNRLKTISIDVSQDITVKRGSLNIKIKEQCIIMTIYEYVSIKYKKNSDLVYKI
;
A
#
# COMPACT_ATOMS: atom_id res chain seq x y z
N LEU A 1 15.44 2.97 7.04
CA LEU A 1 14.63 2.37 5.96
C LEU A 1 13.22 2.95 5.96
N SER A 2 12.50 3.01 7.10
CA SER A 2 11.12 3.51 7.18
C SER A 2 10.97 4.95 6.69
N GLU A 3 11.89 5.84 7.03
CA GLU A 3 11.91 7.22 6.53
C GLU A 3 12.00 7.26 5.00
N ALA A 4 12.90 6.48 4.40
CA ALA A 4 13.04 6.40 2.95
C ALA A 4 11.77 5.87 2.27
N VAL A 5 11.10 4.88 2.89
CA VAL A 5 9.81 4.38 2.41
C VAL A 5 8.75 5.48 2.46
N ASN A 6 8.67 6.23 3.55
CA ASN A 6 7.69 7.32 3.69
C ASN A 6 7.89 8.43 2.65
N ILE A 7 9.15 8.86 2.42
CA ILE A 7 9.47 9.86 1.39
C ILE A 7 9.11 9.33 0.00
N SER A 8 9.53 8.11 -0.31
CA SER A 8 9.25 7.47 -1.61
C SER A 8 7.76 7.25 -1.83
N LYS A 9 7.00 6.94 -0.79
CA LYS A 9 5.54 6.83 -0.82
C LYS A 9 4.89 8.16 -1.23
N ILE A 10 5.32 9.28 -0.64
CA ILE A 10 4.80 10.61 -0.98
C ILE A 10 5.07 10.91 -2.45
N ILE A 11 6.29 10.71 -2.91
CA ILE A 11 6.68 10.93 -4.32
C ILE A 11 5.87 10.03 -5.25
N TYR A 12 5.73 8.74 -4.91
CA TYR A 12 4.94 7.79 -5.71
C TYR A 12 3.49 8.21 -5.84
N ILE A 13 2.88 8.66 -4.74
CA ILE A 13 1.51 9.19 -4.69
C ILE A 13 1.38 10.41 -5.61
N MET A 14 2.28 11.39 -5.51
CA MET A 14 2.27 12.59 -6.35
C MET A 14 2.38 12.25 -7.85
N LEU A 15 3.28 11.36 -8.21
CA LEU A 15 3.45 10.91 -9.60
C LEU A 15 2.20 10.18 -10.10
N THR A 16 1.63 9.29 -9.28
CA THR A 16 0.42 8.55 -9.62
C THR A 16 -0.79 9.47 -9.84
N GLN A 17 -0.96 10.51 -9.00
CA GLN A 17 -2.01 11.52 -9.17
C GLN A 17 -1.90 12.27 -10.51
N ASN A 18 -0.69 12.53 -10.95
CA ASN A 18 -0.42 13.22 -12.21
C ASN A 18 -0.34 12.26 -13.41
N GLN A 19 -0.78 11.00 -13.25
CA GLN A 19 -0.77 9.96 -14.28
C GLN A 19 0.63 9.65 -14.84
N ILE A 20 1.67 9.93 -14.04
CA ILE A 20 3.06 9.63 -14.39
C ILE A 20 3.36 8.19 -13.99
N ASN A 21 3.70 7.36 -14.95
CA ASN A 21 4.03 5.96 -14.70
C ASN A 21 5.41 5.84 -14.03
N VAL A 22 5.43 5.29 -12.82
CA VAL A 22 6.67 5.03 -12.08
C VAL A 22 7.22 3.66 -12.45
N ILE A 23 8.25 3.63 -13.28
CA ILE A 23 8.88 2.39 -13.75
C ILE A 23 9.75 1.73 -12.68
N ARG A 24 10.37 2.51 -11.78
CA ARG A 24 11.27 2.01 -10.74
C ARG A 24 11.18 2.84 -9.46
N ILE A 25 11.33 2.17 -8.32
CA ILE A 25 11.52 2.79 -7.00
C ILE A 25 12.67 2.04 -6.32
N GLY A 26 13.71 2.78 -5.90
CA GLY A 26 14.92 2.24 -5.27
C GLY A 26 15.95 1.73 -6.28
N LEU A 27 17.05 1.22 -5.74
CA LEU A 27 18.14 0.62 -6.52
C LEU A 27 17.79 -0.82 -6.89
N GLN A 28 18.21 -1.23 -8.06
CA GLN A 28 18.10 -2.63 -8.44
C GLN A 28 19.30 -3.39 -7.86
N PRO A 29 19.07 -4.51 -7.14
CA PRO A 29 20.17 -5.34 -6.70
C PRO A 29 20.93 -5.89 -7.90
N THR A 30 22.24 -5.74 -7.87
CA THR A 30 23.19 -6.38 -8.77
C THR A 30 24.27 -7.06 -7.95
N SER A 31 25.16 -7.86 -8.57
CA SER A 31 26.30 -8.45 -7.87
C SER A 31 27.21 -7.41 -7.21
N GLU A 32 27.22 -6.19 -7.74
CA GLU A 32 28.05 -5.07 -7.29
C GLU A 32 27.31 -4.20 -6.26
N ILE A 33 25.97 -4.04 -6.42
CA ILE A 33 25.13 -3.28 -5.48
C ILE A 33 24.53 -4.25 -4.45
N SER A 34 25.31 -4.59 -3.46
CA SER A 34 24.90 -5.40 -2.30
C SER A 34 25.49 -4.82 -1.03
N GLU A 35 24.90 -5.15 0.13
CA GLU A 35 25.46 -4.72 1.41
C GLU A 35 26.89 -5.20 1.56
N GLY A 36 27.81 -4.27 1.85
CA GLY A 36 29.22 -4.53 2.09
C GLY A 36 30.15 -4.43 0.87
N HIS A 37 29.63 -4.08 -0.31
CA HIS A 37 30.45 -3.79 -1.50
C HIS A 37 30.39 -2.30 -1.87
N ASP A 38 29.67 -1.94 -2.94
CA ASP A 38 29.68 -0.57 -3.47
C ASP A 38 28.67 0.38 -2.81
N LEU A 39 27.92 -0.11 -1.82
CA LEU A 39 26.97 0.70 -1.07
C LEU A 39 27.69 1.43 0.08
N VAL A 40 28.02 2.71 -0.15
CA VAL A 40 28.75 3.53 0.83
C VAL A 40 27.87 3.97 1.98
N ALA A 41 26.58 4.28 1.74
CA ALA A 41 25.63 4.71 2.75
C ALA A 41 24.19 4.68 2.24
N GLY A 42 23.23 4.65 3.16
CA GLY A 42 21.80 4.73 2.89
C GLY A 42 21.06 3.39 3.07
N PRO A 43 19.75 3.45 3.17
CA PRO A 43 18.95 2.24 3.32
C PRO A 43 18.84 1.52 1.98
N PHE A 44 19.51 0.39 1.85
CA PHE A 44 19.34 -0.53 0.74
C PHE A 44 18.32 -1.62 1.12
N HIS A 45 17.41 -1.92 0.21
CA HIS A 45 16.52 -3.08 0.34
C HIS A 45 16.19 -3.63 -1.05
N PRO A 46 16.41 -4.93 -1.32
CA PRO A 46 16.23 -5.51 -2.65
C PRO A 46 14.79 -5.41 -3.16
N ALA A 47 13.82 -5.42 -2.27
CA ALA A 47 12.39 -5.29 -2.57
C ALA A 47 11.84 -3.91 -2.11
N PHE A 48 12.59 -2.82 -2.33
CA PHE A 48 12.23 -1.50 -1.83
C PHE A 48 10.90 -0.99 -2.40
N ARG A 49 10.62 -1.29 -3.68
CA ARG A 49 9.34 -0.95 -4.32
C ARG A 49 8.17 -1.63 -3.61
N GLU A 50 8.31 -2.90 -3.30
CA GLU A 50 7.28 -3.69 -2.60
C GLU A 50 7.00 -3.10 -1.22
N LEU A 51 8.01 -2.60 -0.50
CA LEU A 51 7.82 -1.91 0.78
C LEU A 51 6.97 -0.65 0.63
N VAL A 52 7.25 0.16 -0.38
CA VAL A 52 6.46 1.38 -0.67
C VAL A 52 5.02 1.01 -1.01
N GLU A 53 4.82 0.02 -1.88
CA GLU A 53 3.49 -0.46 -2.27
C GLU A 53 2.74 -1.10 -1.08
N ASP A 54 3.39 -1.90 -0.22
CA ASP A 54 2.81 -2.48 1.01
C ASP A 54 2.29 -1.38 1.96
N SER A 55 3.10 -0.35 2.16
CA SER A 55 2.69 0.83 2.95
C SER A 55 1.43 1.51 2.40
N ILE A 56 1.27 1.58 1.06
CA ILE A 56 0.08 2.17 0.42
C ILE A 56 -1.13 1.22 0.53
N TYR A 57 -0.94 -0.08 0.28
CA TYR A 57 -2.02 -1.07 0.42
C TYR A 57 -2.54 -1.15 1.86
N SER A 58 -1.64 -1.08 2.84
CA SER A 58 -2.00 -1.09 4.25
C SER A 58 -2.84 0.14 4.63
N ASP A 59 -2.48 1.33 4.13
CA ASP A 59 -3.29 2.54 4.33
C ASP A 59 -4.63 2.46 3.60
N LEU A 60 -4.66 1.93 2.37
CA LEU A 60 -5.90 1.73 1.61
C LEU A 60 -6.87 0.83 2.38
N ILE A 61 -6.39 -0.33 2.86
CA ILE A 61 -7.22 -1.26 3.64
C ILE A 61 -7.76 -0.57 4.90
N TYR A 62 -6.89 0.12 5.63
CA TYR A 62 -7.29 0.85 6.83
C TYR A 62 -8.38 1.89 6.55
N ASP A 63 -8.16 2.74 5.56
CA ASP A 63 -9.08 3.82 5.25
C ASP A 63 -10.42 3.31 4.71
N VAL A 64 -10.41 2.25 3.90
CA VAL A 64 -11.65 1.63 3.41
C VAL A 64 -12.43 1.03 4.57
N ILE A 65 -11.78 0.29 5.47
CA ILE A 65 -12.46 -0.31 6.63
C ILE A 65 -13.03 0.77 7.55
N MET A 66 -12.28 1.84 7.81
CA MET A 66 -12.67 2.87 8.78
C MET A 66 -13.67 3.89 8.25
N ASN A 67 -13.67 4.17 6.92
CA ASN A 67 -14.41 5.30 6.37
C ASN A 67 -15.52 4.91 5.40
N SER A 68 -15.45 3.74 4.78
CA SER A 68 -16.36 3.39 3.68
C SER A 68 -17.46 2.41 4.07
N PHE A 69 -17.33 1.74 5.22
CA PHE A 69 -18.38 0.86 5.72
C PHE A 69 -19.25 1.58 6.77
N ASN A 70 -20.52 1.19 6.84
CA ASN A 70 -21.46 1.79 7.79
C ASN A 70 -20.99 1.54 9.24
N LYS A 71 -20.72 2.63 9.96
CA LYS A 71 -20.24 2.60 11.36
C LYS A 71 -21.27 2.09 12.38
N GLU A 72 -22.55 2.06 12.00
CA GLU A 72 -23.61 1.50 12.85
C GLU A 72 -23.58 -0.03 12.90
N ILE A 73 -22.87 -0.67 11.97
CA ILE A 73 -22.75 -2.12 11.90
C ILE A 73 -21.50 -2.53 12.66
N ILE A 74 -21.68 -3.23 13.78
CA ILE A 74 -20.58 -3.89 14.49
C ILE A 74 -20.06 -5.03 13.62
N TYR A 75 -18.77 -4.98 13.28
CA TYR A 75 -18.07 -6.03 12.55
C TYR A 75 -16.71 -6.29 13.19
N ASP A 76 -16.35 -7.55 13.21
CA ASP A 76 -15.11 -8.05 13.84
C ASP A 76 -14.16 -8.66 12.81
N ARG A 77 -14.62 -8.78 11.55
CA ARG A 77 -13.87 -9.45 10.48
C ARG A 77 -14.01 -8.76 9.14
N ALA A 78 -12.89 -8.61 8.45
CA ALA A 78 -12.80 -8.13 7.08
C ALA A 78 -12.06 -9.17 6.22
N LEU A 79 -12.56 -9.44 5.02
CA LEU A 79 -11.91 -10.28 4.02
C LEU A 79 -11.32 -9.39 2.92
N VAL A 80 -10.01 -9.47 2.75
CA VAL A 80 -9.27 -8.79 1.69
C VAL A 80 -8.90 -9.81 0.62
N LYS A 81 -9.41 -9.64 -0.59
CA LYS A 81 -8.99 -10.44 -1.74
C LYS A 81 -8.01 -9.67 -2.60
N ILE A 82 -6.94 -10.33 -3.01
CA ILE A 82 -5.85 -9.76 -3.81
C ILE A 82 -5.45 -10.73 -4.92
N ASN A 83 -5.01 -10.18 -6.06
CA ASN A 83 -4.45 -11.02 -7.11
C ASN A 83 -3.19 -11.76 -6.63
N PRO A 84 -3.02 -13.07 -6.91
CA PRO A 84 -1.83 -13.83 -6.48
C PRO A 84 -0.50 -13.19 -6.87
N LYS A 85 -0.44 -12.51 -8.02
CA LYS A 85 0.77 -11.81 -8.50
C LYS A 85 1.07 -10.50 -7.76
N ASP A 86 0.18 -10.03 -6.89
CA ASP A 86 0.35 -8.80 -6.12
C ASP A 86 0.49 -9.06 -4.61
N ILE A 87 0.46 -10.33 -4.17
CA ILE A 87 0.54 -10.68 -2.75
C ILE A 87 1.84 -10.22 -2.08
N SER A 88 2.95 -10.19 -2.82
CA SER A 88 4.24 -9.68 -2.33
C SER A 88 4.19 -8.20 -1.94
N LYS A 89 3.31 -7.44 -2.61
CA LYS A 89 3.09 -6.01 -2.34
C LYS A 89 2.28 -5.74 -1.07
N LEU A 90 1.68 -6.76 -0.47
CA LEU A 90 0.96 -6.69 0.80
C LEU A 90 1.77 -7.31 1.94
N TYR A 91 2.75 -8.14 1.62
CA TYR A 91 3.52 -8.91 2.59
C TYR A 91 5.02 -8.69 2.49
N ALA A 92 5.43 -7.48 2.09
CA ALA A 92 6.84 -7.16 1.98
C ALA A 92 7.57 -7.23 3.33
N ASN A 93 8.84 -7.58 3.31
CA ASN A 93 9.76 -7.56 4.44
C ASN A 93 9.16 -8.09 5.76
N GLY A 94 8.71 -9.34 5.77
CA GLY A 94 8.14 -9.96 6.97
C GLY A 94 6.79 -9.38 7.39
N LYS A 95 6.05 -8.75 6.47
CA LYS A 95 4.71 -8.18 6.69
C LYS A 95 4.69 -7.00 7.67
N ILE A 96 5.72 -6.15 7.66
CA ILE A 96 5.85 -5.05 8.62
C ILE A 96 4.61 -4.17 8.60
N TYR A 97 4.26 -3.59 7.45
CA TYR A 97 3.11 -2.67 7.33
C TYR A 97 1.76 -3.38 7.52
N PHE A 98 1.66 -4.64 7.09
CA PHE A 98 0.46 -5.43 7.34
C PHE A 98 0.26 -5.76 8.84
N ASN A 99 1.33 -5.98 9.59
CA ASN A 99 1.25 -6.16 11.04
C ASN A 99 0.91 -4.84 11.75
N GLU A 100 1.47 -3.72 11.31
CA GLU A 100 1.08 -2.39 11.78
C GLU A 100 -0.40 -2.11 11.51
N LEU A 101 -0.90 -2.45 10.32
CA LEU A 101 -2.32 -2.35 9.98
C LEU A 101 -3.19 -3.14 10.96
N LYS A 102 -2.84 -4.41 11.23
CA LYS A 102 -3.59 -5.23 12.22
C LYS A 102 -3.57 -4.60 13.61
N ASN A 103 -2.45 -4.05 14.03
CA ASN A 103 -2.34 -3.36 15.32
C ASN A 103 -3.20 -2.09 15.38
N ARG A 104 -3.34 -1.36 14.28
CA ARG A 104 -4.23 -0.19 14.17
C ARG A 104 -5.71 -0.57 14.24
N LEU A 105 -6.07 -1.71 13.66
CA LEU A 105 -7.45 -2.22 13.57
C LEU A 105 -7.86 -3.15 14.74
N LYS A 106 -7.20 -3.10 15.85
CA LYS A 106 -7.26 -3.97 17.05
C LYS A 106 -8.50 -4.87 17.24
N THR A 107 -9.68 -4.37 16.91
CA THR A 107 -10.98 -5.06 17.08
C THR A 107 -11.48 -5.77 15.83
N ILE A 108 -10.78 -5.61 14.70
CA ILE A 108 -11.19 -6.17 13.40
C ILE A 108 -10.11 -7.12 12.93
N SER A 109 -10.44 -8.40 12.81
CA SER A 109 -9.54 -9.37 12.20
C SER A 109 -9.54 -9.23 10.68
N ILE A 110 -8.35 -9.31 10.07
CA ILE A 110 -8.20 -9.24 8.62
C ILE A 110 -7.77 -10.61 8.10
N ASP A 111 -8.62 -11.20 7.28
CA ASP A 111 -8.27 -12.38 6.49
C ASP A 111 -7.88 -11.95 5.08
N VAL A 112 -6.83 -12.54 4.55
CA VAL A 112 -6.40 -12.31 3.18
C VAL A 112 -6.54 -13.58 2.38
N SER A 113 -7.20 -13.49 1.23
CA SER A 113 -7.27 -14.58 0.26
C SER A 113 -6.78 -14.14 -1.11
N GLN A 114 -6.13 -15.05 -1.80
CA GLN A 114 -5.69 -14.82 -3.17
C GLN A 114 -6.82 -15.24 -4.13
N ASP A 115 -7.12 -14.37 -5.09
CA ASP A 115 -8.18 -14.59 -6.07
C ASP A 115 -7.73 -14.05 -7.43
N ILE A 116 -7.58 -14.94 -8.41
CA ILE A 116 -7.10 -14.61 -9.75
C ILE A 116 -8.06 -13.69 -10.52
N THR A 117 -9.33 -13.64 -10.11
CA THR A 117 -10.34 -12.77 -10.72
C THR A 117 -10.19 -11.31 -10.28
N VAL A 118 -9.46 -11.05 -9.21
CA VAL A 118 -9.15 -9.69 -8.77
C VAL A 118 -8.16 -9.07 -9.75
N LYS A 119 -8.52 -7.89 -10.29
CA LYS A 119 -7.65 -7.16 -11.21
C LYS A 119 -6.33 -6.80 -10.53
N ARG A 120 -5.21 -6.88 -11.25
CA ARG A 120 -3.92 -6.45 -10.74
C ARG A 120 -3.93 -4.97 -10.34
N GLY A 121 -3.28 -4.65 -9.23
CA GLY A 121 -3.27 -3.30 -8.66
C GLY A 121 -4.55 -2.91 -7.95
N SER A 122 -5.48 -3.84 -7.71
CA SER A 122 -6.70 -3.60 -6.95
C SER A 122 -6.84 -4.55 -5.77
N LEU A 123 -7.68 -4.16 -4.81
CA LEU A 123 -8.16 -4.98 -3.71
C LEU A 123 -9.68 -5.05 -3.74
N ASN A 124 -10.22 -6.22 -3.34
CA ASN A 124 -11.62 -6.38 -3.03
C ASN A 124 -11.71 -6.56 -1.51
N ILE A 125 -12.32 -5.62 -0.82
CA ILE A 125 -12.47 -5.64 0.63
C ILE A 125 -13.92 -5.91 0.96
N LYS A 126 -14.19 -7.04 1.60
CA LYS A 126 -15.54 -7.46 1.98
C LYS A 126 -15.70 -7.44 3.50
N ILE A 127 -16.79 -6.82 3.97
CA ILE A 127 -17.26 -6.86 5.36
C ILE A 127 -18.74 -7.24 5.32
N LYS A 128 -19.09 -8.39 5.87
CA LYS A 128 -20.43 -8.98 5.74
C LYS A 128 -20.85 -9.07 4.25
N GLU A 129 -21.95 -8.46 3.89
CA GLU A 129 -22.46 -8.47 2.51
C GLU A 129 -21.97 -7.29 1.66
N GLN A 130 -21.31 -6.32 2.27
CA GLN A 130 -20.77 -5.17 1.56
C GLN A 130 -19.38 -5.49 1.00
N CYS A 131 -19.13 -5.12 -0.25
CA CYS A 131 -17.85 -5.31 -0.93
C CYS A 131 -17.45 -4.01 -1.62
N ILE A 132 -16.21 -3.59 -1.35
CA ILE A 132 -15.60 -2.43 -2.00
C ILE A 132 -14.43 -2.92 -2.81
N ILE A 133 -14.42 -2.55 -4.09
CA ILE A 133 -13.31 -2.80 -5.01
C ILE A 133 -12.61 -1.47 -5.23
N MET A 134 -11.30 -1.43 -5.01
CA MET A 134 -10.52 -0.20 -5.13
C MET A 134 -9.13 -0.48 -5.68
N THR A 135 -8.71 0.28 -6.65
CA THR A 135 -7.34 0.32 -7.14
C THR A 135 -6.49 1.28 -6.31
N ILE A 136 -5.17 1.11 -6.32
CA ILE A 136 -4.26 2.12 -5.73
C ILE A 136 -4.49 3.49 -6.37
N TYR A 137 -4.70 3.56 -7.68
CA TYR A 137 -4.92 4.81 -8.39
C TYR A 137 -6.18 5.53 -7.90
N GLU A 138 -7.31 4.82 -7.80
CA GLU A 138 -8.57 5.40 -7.29
C GLU A 138 -8.40 5.86 -5.85
N TYR A 139 -7.79 5.03 -4.99
CA TYR A 139 -7.52 5.38 -3.61
C TYR A 139 -6.70 6.67 -3.47
N VAL A 140 -5.60 6.74 -4.19
CA VAL A 140 -4.71 7.91 -4.19
C VAL A 140 -5.46 9.14 -4.71
N SER A 141 -6.24 8.99 -5.78
CA SER A 141 -7.02 10.09 -6.36
C SER A 141 -8.10 10.61 -5.41
N ILE A 142 -8.75 9.72 -4.65
CA ILE A 142 -9.80 10.11 -3.67
C ILE A 142 -9.15 10.75 -2.44
N LYS A 143 -8.16 10.10 -1.85
CA LYS A 143 -7.57 10.51 -0.58
C LYS A 143 -6.82 11.84 -0.66
N TYR A 144 -6.10 12.06 -1.76
CA TYR A 144 -5.18 13.18 -1.89
C TYR A 144 -5.68 14.29 -2.83
N LYS A 145 -6.83 14.14 -3.46
CA LYS A 145 -7.42 15.14 -4.35
C LYS A 145 -7.66 16.50 -3.66
N LYS A 146 -7.90 16.49 -2.35
CA LYS A 146 -8.09 17.71 -1.55
C LYS A 146 -6.81 18.49 -1.26
N ASN A 147 -5.63 17.89 -1.44
CA ASN A 147 -4.35 18.53 -1.14
C ASN A 147 -3.74 19.26 -2.35
N SER A 148 -4.29 19.11 -3.55
CA SER A 148 -3.83 19.85 -4.72
C SER A 148 -4.07 21.36 -4.61
N ASP A 149 -5.08 21.79 -3.84
CA ASP A 149 -5.36 23.20 -3.60
C ASP A 149 -4.37 23.90 -2.64
N LEU A 150 -3.55 23.12 -1.93
CA LEU A 150 -2.54 23.64 -0.99
C LEU A 150 -1.17 23.85 -1.63
N VAL A 151 -0.88 23.20 -2.75
CA VAL A 151 0.44 23.30 -3.41
C VAL A 151 0.58 24.54 -4.28
N TYR A 152 -0.52 25.19 -4.64
CA TYR A 152 -0.50 26.43 -5.45
C TYR A 152 -0.60 27.74 -4.65
N LYS A 153 -0.36 27.70 -3.32
CA LYS A 153 -0.32 28.87 -2.46
C LYS A 153 1.08 29.14 -1.88
N ILE A 154 2.11 28.89 -2.66
CA ILE A 154 3.47 29.37 -2.38
C ILE A 154 3.84 30.43 -3.41
#